data_d9de53d66ba5e4baf20944ec1854b7f0
#
_entry.id   d9de53d66ba5e4baf20944ec1854b7f0
#
_cell.length_a   1.000
_cell.length_b   1.000
_cell.length_c   1.000
_cell.angle_alpha   90.00
_cell.angle_beta   90.00
_cell.angle_gamma   90.00
#
_symmetry.space_group_name_H-M   'P 1'
#
loop_
_entity.id
_entity.type
_entity.pdbx_description
1 polymer ?
#
loop_
_entity_poly.entity_id
_entity_poly.type
_entity_poly.pdbx_seq_one_letter_code
_entity_poly.pdbx_strand_id
1 'polypeptide(L)'
;MKIILSILLMISLNISANELKLKEIITESYPDLKIKSIKKTNFNDLYEIFLGDQIIYSDASFSFLIIEGRIVNPHSRVDLTNERLEELTRVNFNNLPFKKAIKVVKGNGKRRIAVFSDVDCPFCKKLERETIAKLDNITVYNFLYPLAIHPNAKSKSAQIWCAPDRVKAWNNAMVLGELTENKDDCETPINDTISLARDLGITSTPTIILSSGKQLPGALPAEDLEKYLDGTYD
;
A
#
# COMPACT_ATOMS: atom_id res chain seq x y z
N MET A 1 34.01 42.74 -4.31
CA MET A 1 33.06 42.09 -5.18
C MET A 1 33.30 40.59 -5.08
N LYS A 2 32.55 39.89 -4.18
CA LYS A 2 32.71 38.45 -3.89
C LYS A 2 31.72 37.68 -4.76
N ILE A 3 32.25 36.89 -5.72
CA ILE A 3 31.47 36.01 -6.57
C ILE A 3 31.20 34.74 -5.75
N ILE A 4 29.94 34.55 -5.33
CA ILE A 4 29.46 33.30 -4.70
C ILE A 4 29.15 32.32 -5.82
N LEU A 5 30.03 31.34 -5.99
CA LEU A 5 29.88 30.25 -6.96
C LEU A 5 28.90 29.22 -6.32
N SER A 6 27.61 29.27 -6.68
CA SER A 6 26.62 28.28 -6.32
C SER A 6 26.90 26.98 -7.04
N ILE A 7 27.45 26.00 -6.33
CA ILE A 7 27.58 24.62 -6.82
C ILE A 7 26.19 23.98 -6.72
N LEU A 8 25.51 23.90 -7.85
CA LEU A 8 24.28 23.12 -8.01
C LEU A 8 24.67 21.63 -8.00
N LEU A 9 24.47 20.96 -6.89
CA LEU A 9 24.68 19.51 -6.75
C LEU A 9 23.59 18.78 -7.56
N MET A 10 23.85 18.51 -8.81
CA MET A 10 23.03 17.62 -9.64
C MET A 10 23.22 16.21 -9.11
N ILE A 11 22.23 15.68 -8.38
CA ILE A 11 22.12 14.25 -8.08
C ILE A 11 21.74 13.59 -9.41
N SER A 12 22.76 13.19 -10.18
CA SER A 12 22.57 12.37 -11.36
C SER A 12 22.15 10.97 -10.91
N LEU A 13 20.91 10.60 -11.18
CA LEU A 13 20.47 9.21 -11.18
C LEU A 13 21.27 8.48 -12.26
N ASN A 14 22.34 7.80 -11.87
CA ASN A 14 23.13 6.95 -12.76
C ASN A 14 22.33 5.67 -13.05
N ILE A 15 21.39 5.75 -14.01
CA ILE A 15 20.79 4.56 -14.61
C ILE A 15 21.86 3.95 -15.50
N SER A 16 22.18 2.67 -15.27
CA SER A 16 23.20 2.01 -16.10
C SER A 16 22.68 1.79 -17.52
N ALA A 17 23.59 1.79 -18.51
CA ALA A 17 23.21 1.54 -19.91
C ALA A 17 22.47 0.21 -20.10
N ASN A 18 22.80 -0.80 -19.29
CA ASN A 18 22.14 -2.11 -19.30
C ASN A 18 20.71 -2.06 -18.76
N GLU A 19 20.44 -1.24 -17.74
CA GLU A 19 19.07 -1.06 -17.19
C GLU A 19 18.15 -0.38 -18.20
N LEU A 20 18.65 0.63 -18.93
CA LEU A 20 17.91 1.29 -20.00
C LEU A 20 17.60 0.32 -21.15
N LYS A 21 18.60 -0.44 -21.61
CA LYS A 21 18.42 -1.43 -22.67
C LYS A 21 17.42 -2.52 -22.27
N LEU A 22 17.51 -3.04 -21.04
CA LEU A 22 16.58 -4.02 -20.54
C LEU A 22 15.15 -3.46 -20.49
N LYS A 23 14.98 -2.21 -20.07
CA LYS A 23 13.68 -1.54 -20.07
C LYS A 23 13.09 -1.43 -21.49
N GLU A 24 13.90 -1.08 -22.48
CA GLU A 24 13.47 -1.02 -23.89
C GLU A 24 12.98 -2.40 -24.37
N ILE A 25 13.78 -3.46 -24.17
CA ILE A 25 13.42 -4.83 -24.55
C ILE A 25 12.09 -5.26 -23.94
N ILE A 26 11.91 -4.99 -22.63
CA ILE A 26 10.66 -5.36 -21.92
C ILE A 26 9.48 -4.55 -22.48
N THR A 27 9.65 -3.25 -22.68
CA THR A 27 8.56 -2.37 -23.16
C THR A 27 8.13 -2.74 -24.57
N GLU A 28 9.05 -3.17 -25.45
CA GLU A 28 8.74 -3.67 -26.79
C GLU A 28 7.97 -5.01 -26.74
N SER A 29 8.37 -5.91 -25.84
CA SER A 29 7.74 -7.24 -25.73
C SER A 29 6.42 -7.21 -24.96
N TYR A 30 6.29 -6.33 -23.99
CA TYR A 30 5.15 -6.20 -23.06
C TYR A 30 4.76 -4.73 -22.85
N PRO A 31 4.14 -4.06 -23.84
CA PRO A 31 3.86 -2.62 -23.81
C PRO A 31 2.92 -2.18 -22.68
N ASP A 32 2.06 -3.08 -22.19
CA ASP A 32 1.12 -2.81 -21.10
C ASP A 32 1.75 -2.97 -19.70
N LEU A 33 2.99 -3.50 -19.61
CA LEU A 33 3.67 -3.74 -18.34
C LEU A 33 4.20 -2.43 -17.75
N LYS A 34 3.68 -2.04 -16.59
CA LYS A 34 4.07 -0.79 -15.91
C LYS A 34 5.31 -0.99 -15.05
N ILE A 35 6.47 -0.82 -15.63
CA ILE A 35 7.75 -0.90 -14.92
C ILE A 35 7.95 0.39 -14.09
N LYS A 36 8.10 0.25 -12.78
CA LYS A 36 8.44 1.35 -11.85
C LYS A 36 9.95 1.59 -11.80
N SER A 37 10.74 0.52 -11.66
CA SER A 37 12.20 0.60 -11.67
C SER A 37 12.83 -0.70 -12.14
N ILE A 38 14.06 -0.60 -12.65
CA ILE A 38 14.95 -1.73 -12.92
C ILE A 38 16.26 -1.44 -12.21
N LYS A 39 16.85 -2.46 -11.57
CA LYS A 39 18.12 -2.33 -10.87
C LYS A 39 18.91 -3.63 -10.94
N LYS A 40 20.21 -3.54 -11.23
CA LYS A 40 21.10 -4.69 -11.12
C LYS A 40 21.20 -5.13 -9.65
N THR A 41 21.04 -6.42 -9.38
CA THR A 41 21.22 -7.00 -8.05
C THR A 41 22.70 -7.32 -7.78
N ASN A 42 23.02 -7.66 -6.52
CA ASN A 42 24.34 -8.16 -6.14
C ASN A 42 24.50 -9.67 -6.41
N PHE A 43 23.52 -10.32 -7.05
CA PHE A 43 23.49 -11.76 -7.31
C PHE A 43 23.73 -12.04 -8.79
N ASN A 44 24.97 -12.39 -9.13
CA ASN A 44 25.39 -12.66 -10.52
C ASN A 44 24.92 -11.56 -11.49
N ASP A 45 24.31 -11.95 -12.60
CA ASP A 45 23.79 -11.04 -13.60
C ASP A 45 22.26 -10.83 -13.52
N LEU A 46 21.66 -11.04 -12.34
CA LEU A 46 20.26 -10.80 -12.11
C LEU A 46 19.94 -9.31 -12.01
N TYR A 47 18.85 -8.92 -12.66
CA TYR A 47 18.22 -7.61 -12.56
C TYR A 47 16.88 -7.75 -11.85
N GLU A 48 16.65 -6.88 -10.87
CA GLU A 48 15.37 -6.63 -10.21
C GLU A 48 14.52 -5.73 -11.11
N ILE A 49 13.29 -6.14 -11.41
CA ILE A 49 12.30 -5.37 -12.15
C ILE A 49 11.09 -5.18 -11.23
N PHE A 50 10.92 -3.96 -10.73
CA PHE A 50 9.83 -3.63 -9.81
C PHE A 50 8.61 -3.12 -10.59
N LEU A 51 7.44 -3.73 -10.36
CA LEU A 51 6.20 -3.42 -11.07
C LEU A 51 5.24 -2.53 -10.25
N GLY A 52 5.57 -2.31 -8.96
CA GLY A 52 4.77 -1.47 -8.04
C GLY A 52 4.22 -2.26 -6.86
N ASP A 53 3.91 -3.52 -7.05
CA ASP A 53 3.39 -4.45 -6.03
C ASP A 53 4.20 -5.75 -5.93
N GLN A 54 5.05 -6.02 -6.92
CA GLN A 54 5.89 -7.21 -6.96
C GLN A 54 7.24 -6.93 -7.62
N ILE A 55 8.21 -7.81 -7.32
CA ILE A 55 9.49 -7.86 -7.96
C ILE A 55 9.56 -9.13 -8.81
N ILE A 56 9.95 -8.97 -10.08
CA ILE A 56 10.36 -10.07 -10.95
C ILE A 56 11.84 -9.93 -11.26
N TYR A 57 12.49 -11.02 -11.65
CA TYR A 57 13.91 -11.02 -11.98
C TYR A 57 14.15 -11.52 -13.39
N SER A 58 15.21 -11.00 -14.03
CA SER A 58 15.68 -11.42 -15.35
C SER A 58 17.18 -11.18 -15.47
N ASP A 59 17.78 -11.62 -16.58
CA ASP A 59 19.10 -11.18 -17.00
C ASP A 59 19.03 -9.89 -17.84
N ALA A 60 20.19 -9.33 -18.19
CA ALA A 60 20.29 -8.10 -18.99
C ALA A 60 19.73 -8.25 -20.41
N SER A 61 19.63 -9.48 -20.93
CA SER A 61 19.13 -9.80 -22.28
C SER A 61 17.66 -10.16 -22.32
N PHE A 62 17.00 -10.24 -21.14
CA PHE A 62 15.62 -10.69 -21.00
C PHE A 62 15.39 -12.11 -21.54
N SER A 63 16.38 -13.01 -21.33
CA SER A 63 16.33 -14.37 -21.84
C SER A 63 15.45 -15.32 -21.02
N PHE A 64 15.14 -14.96 -19.77
CA PHE A 64 14.24 -15.67 -18.87
C PHE A 64 13.55 -14.70 -17.91
N LEU A 65 12.48 -15.17 -17.26
CA LEU A 65 11.79 -14.48 -16.15
C LEU A 65 11.70 -15.38 -14.93
N ILE A 66 11.95 -14.82 -13.77
CA ILE A 66 11.60 -15.42 -12.47
C ILE A 66 10.43 -14.63 -11.91
N ILE A 67 9.25 -15.23 -11.92
CA ILE A 67 8.01 -14.66 -11.41
C ILE A 67 7.70 -15.36 -10.07
N GLU A 68 7.31 -14.58 -9.05
CA GLU A 68 7.06 -15.08 -7.68
C GLU A 68 8.28 -15.75 -7.02
N GLY A 69 9.48 -15.55 -7.59
CA GLY A 69 10.74 -16.07 -7.04
C GLY A 69 11.22 -15.22 -5.87
N ARG A 70 11.90 -15.87 -4.91
CA ARG A 70 12.49 -15.22 -3.74
C ARG A 70 13.98 -15.47 -3.65
N ILE A 71 14.74 -14.42 -3.38
CA ILE A 71 16.13 -14.50 -3.00
C ILE A 71 16.18 -14.55 -1.49
N VAL A 72 16.64 -15.67 -0.93
CA VAL A 72 16.75 -15.88 0.51
C VAL A 72 18.22 -16.03 0.88
N ASN A 73 18.68 -15.34 1.92
CA ASN A 73 20.00 -15.54 2.48
C ASN A 73 20.05 -16.92 3.19
N PRO A 74 20.88 -17.88 2.72
CA PRO A 74 20.85 -19.24 3.26
C PRO A 74 21.35 -19.33 4.71
N HIS A 75 22.14 -18.37 5.20
CA HIS A 75 22.70 -18.36 6.55
C HIS A 75 21.74 -17.71 7.55
N SER A 76 21.26 -16.50 7.24
CA SER A 76 20.32 -15.77 8.13
C SER A 76 18.86 -16.16 7.93
N ARG A 77 18.53 -16.87 6.83
CA ARG A 77 17.16 -17.20 6.39
C ARG A 77 16.28 -15.98 6.07
N VAL A 78 16.91 -14.84 5.95
CA VAL A 78 16.22 -13.59 5.60
C VAL A 78 15.77 -13.62 4.14
N ASP A 79 14.53 -13.27 3.89
CA ASP A 79 13.95 -13.10 2.55
C ASP A 79 14.29 -11.72 2.02
N LEU A 80 15.38 -11.64 1.24
CA LEU A 80 15.89 -10.39 0.69
C LEU A 80 14.92 -9.76 -0.35
N THR A 81 14.16 -10.60 -1.06
CA THR A 81 13.11 -10.11 -1.98
C THR A 81 12.01 -9.40 -1.21
N ASN A 82 11.57 -9.97 -0.09
CA ASN A 82 10.53 -9.35 0.74
C ASN A 82 11.03 -8.04 1.38
N GLU A 83 12.24 -8.04 1.98
CA GLU A 83 12.83 -6.80 2.52
C GLU A 83 12.92 -5.70 1.46
N ARG A 84 13.34 -6.07 0.25
CA ARG A 84 13.45 -5.12 -0.86
C ARG A 84 12.09 -4.62 -1.32
N LEU A 85 11.09 -5.48 -1.39
CA LEU A 85 9.73 -5.11 -1.74
C LEU A 85 9.14 -4.15 -0.69
N GLU A 86 9.34 -4.43 0.60
CA GLU A 86 8.94 -3.54 1.70
C GLU A 86 9.61 -2.15 1.61
N GLU A 87 10.89 -2.09 1.23
CA GLU A 87 11.59 -0.83 1.00
C GLU A 87 10.99 -0.04 -0.17
N LEU A 88 10.76 -0.71 -1.31
CA LEU A 88 10.24 -0.09 -2.54
C LEU A 88 8.77 0.36 -2.43
N THR A 89 7.99 -0.32 -1.61
CA THR A 89 6.56 -0.02 -1.38
C THR A 89 6.34 0.88 -0.17
N ARG A 90 7.40 1.31 0.53
CA ARG A 90 7.27 2.15 1.73
C ARG A 90 6.62 3.50 1.40
N VAL A 91 5.56 3.81 2.14
CA VAL A 91 4.74 5.01 1.95
C VAL A 91 5.18 6.12 2.89
N ASN A 92 5.21 7.36 2.42
CA ASN A 92 5.29 8.49 3.35
C ASN A 92 3.93 8.68 4.03
N PHE A 93 3.76 8.08 5.21
CA PHE A 93 2.50 8.09 5.96
C PHE A 93 1.94 9.50 6.17
N ASN A 94 2.82 10.48 6.47
CA ASN A 94 2.38 11.84 6.76
C ASN A 94 1.85 12.59 5.51
N ASN A 95 2.15 12.11 4.32
CA ASN A 95 1.64 12.66 3.06
C ASN A 95 0.28 12.09 2.64
N LEU A 96 -0.26 11.11 3.39
CA LEU A 96 -1.58 10.56 3.09
C LEU A 96 -2.67 11.64 3.27
N PRO A 97 -3.67 11.69 2.37
CA PRO A 97 -4.74 12.68 2.42
C PRO A 97 -5.80 12.32 3.48
N PHE A 98 -5.45 12.40 4.76
CA PHE A 98 -6.30 11.95 5.88
C PHE A 98 -7.71 12.57 5.90
N LYS A 99 -7.90 13.75 5.29
CA LYS A 99 -9.22 14.36 5.14
C LYS A 99 -10.18 13.56 4.26
N LYS A 100 -9.62 12.65 3.44
CA LYS A 100 -10.36 11.74 2.55
C LYS A 100 -10.61 10.36 3.18
N ALA A 101 -10.32 10.20 4.47
CA ALA A 101 -10.54 8.97 5.22
C ALA A 101 -11.57 9.17 6.34
N ILE A 102 -12.24 8.09 6.73
CA ILE A 102 -13.05 8.05 7.95
C ILE A 102 -12.10 7.84 9.12
N LYS A 103 -12.02 8.85 10.00
CA LYS A 103 -11.14 8.82 11.17
C LYS A 103 -11.85 8.23 12.37
N VAL A 104 -11.35 7.11 12.88
CA VAL A 104 -11.81 6.47 14.11
C VAL A 104 -10.71 6.60 15.17
N VAL A 105 -11.05 7.08 16.37
CA VAL A 105 -10.12 7.25 17.49
C VAL A 105 -10.55 6.38 18.64
N LYS A 106 -9.62 5.59 19.19
CA LYS A 106 -9.80 4.77 20.38
C LYS A 106 -8.76 5.15 21.43
N GLY A 107 -9.18 5.28 22.69
CA GLY A 107 -8.31 5.71 23.78
C GLY A 107 -7.66 7.06 23.50
N ASN A 108 -6.35 7.18 23.71
CA ASN A 108 -5.60 8.43 23.50
C ASN A 108 -5.24 8.70 22.03
N GLY A 109 -5.47 7.76 21.12
CA GLY A 109 -5.26 7.92 19.68
C GLY A 109 -3.81 8.12 19.23
N LYS A 110 -2.80 7.86 20.07
CA LYS A 110 -1.40 8.18 19.77
C LYS A 110 -0.81 7.36 18.63
N ARG A 111 -1.11 6.05 18.59
CA ARG A 111 -0.66 5.16 17.52
C ARG A 111 -1.54 5.40 16.30
N ARG A 112 -0.97 5.46 15.12
CA ARG A 112 -1.71 5.81 13.90
C ARG A 112 -1.49 4.79 12.80
N ILE A 113 -2.58 4.36 12.18
CA ILE A 113 -2.56 3.55 10.97
C ILE A 113 -3.53 4.10 9.94
N ALA A 114 -3.28 3.79 8.68
CA ALA A 114 -4.24 3.97 7.59
C ALA A 114 -4.65 2.59 7.08
N VAL A 115 -5.92 2.40 6.74
CA VAL A 115 -6.45 1.14 6.23
C VAL A 115 -7.20 1.41 4.93
N PHE A 116 -6.76 0.78 3.85
CA PHE A 116 -7.50 0.75 2.60
C PHE A 116 -8.47 -0.43 2.66
N SER A 117 -9.75 -0.13 2.67
CA SER A 117 -10.78 -1.09 3.06
C SER A 117 -11.99 -1.05 2.11
N ASP A 118 -12.50 -2.23 1.80
CA ASP A 118 -13.70 -2.41 0.99
C ASP A 118 -14.85 -2.91 1.88
N VAL A 119 -16.00 -2.26 1.80
CA VAL A 119 -17.16 -2.52 2.64
C VAL A 119 -17.78 -3.91 2.41
N ASP A 120 -17.59 -4.49 1.23
CA ASP A 120 -18.09 -5.84 0.89
C ASP A 120 -17.05 -6.94 1.10
N CYS A 121 -15.78 -6.57 1.34
CA CYS A 121 -14.71 -7.53 1.55
C CYS A 121 -14.84 -8.23 2.92
N PRO A 122 -14.95 -9.58 2.96
CA PRO A 122 -15.07 -10.31 4.20
C PRO A 122 -13.84 -10.19 5.11
N PHE A 123 -12.65 -10.08 4.52
CA PHE A 123 -11.40 -9.88 5.26
C PHE A 123 -11.30 -8.49 5.89
N CYS A 124 -11.88 -7.45 5.25
CA CYS A 124 -11.99 -6.13 5.84
C CYS A 124 -12.90 -6.14 7.06
N LYS A 125 -14.06 -6.81 6.96
CA LYS A 125 -14.96 -7.00 8.10
C LYS A 125 -14.31 -7.79 9.22
N LYS A 126 -13.52 -8.82 8.87
CA LYS A 126 -12.73 -9.59 9.84
C LYS A 126 -11.72 -8.71 10.57
N LEU A 127 -10.96 -7.88 9.82
CA LEU A 127 -10.00 -6.94 10.40
C LEU A 127 -10.67 -6.02 11.44
N GLU A 128 -11.81 -5.43 11.11
CA GLU A 128 -12.53 -4.54 12.02
C GLU A 128 -13.01 -5.27 13.29
N ARG A 129 -13.62 -6.45 13.14
CA ARG A 129 -14.23 -7.21 14.25
C ARG A 129 -13.22 -7.88 15.16
N GLU A 130 -12.16 -8.46 14.59
CA GLU A 130 -11.26 -9.36 15.32
C GLU A 130 -9.92 -8.71 15.67
N THR A 131 -9.55 -7.65 14.96
CA THR A 131 -8.26 -6.96 15.16
C THR A 131 -8.47 -5.55 15.68
N ILE A 132 -9.04 -4.64 14.88
CA ILE A 132 -9.19 -3.23 15.24
C ILE A 132 -10.07 -3.08 16.51
N ALA A 133 -11.08 -3.93 16.67
CA ALA A 133 -11.93 -3.92 17.87
C ALA A 133 -11.15 -4.15 19.18
N LYS A 134 -10.07 -4.93 19.13
CA LYS A 134 -9.24 -5.28 20.31
C LYS A 134 -8.11 -4.28 20.58
N LEU A 135 -7.75 -3.44 19.61
CA LEU A 135 -6.71 -2.43 19.80
C LEU A 135 -7.24 -1.25 20.62
N ASP A 136 -6.34 -0.60 21.37
CA ASP A 136 -6.61 0.63 22.11
C ASP A 136 -5.52 1.68 21.80
N ASN A 137 -5.74 2.93 22.22
CA ASN A 137 -4.79 4.02 22.07
C ASN A 137 -4.34 4.27 20.60
N ILE A 138 -5.28 4.10 19.66
CA ILE A 138 -5.02 4.13 18.24
C ILE A 138 -5.97 5.09 17.48
N THR A 139 -5.43 5.73 16.45
CA THR A 139 -6.20 6.42 15.41
C THR A 139 -6.13 5.61 14.12
N VAL A 140 -7.29 5.19 13.62
CA VAL A 140 -7.44 4.47 12.36
C VAL A 140 -8.03 5.42 11.32
N TYR A 141 -7.36 5.55 10.17
CA TYR A 141 -7.83 6.30 9.02
C TYR A 141 -8.30 5.32 7.95
N ASN A 142 -9.61 5.10 7.85
CA ASN A 142 -10.22 4.17 6.90
C ASN A 142 -10.43 4.85 5.55
N PHE A 143 -9.64 4.48 4.55
CA PHE A 143 -9.80 4.88 3.17
C PHE A 143 -10.75 3.92 2.47
N LEU A 144 -11.87 4.43 1.95
CA LEU A 144 -12.87 3.64 1.25
C LEU A 144 -12.35 3.23 -0.13
N TYR A 145 -11.93 1.98 -0.25
CA TYR A 145 -11.33 1.42 -1.47
C TYR A 145 -12.15 0.25 -1.99
N PRO A 146 -13.29 0.53 -2.69
CA PRO A 146 -14.12 -0.52 -3.28
C PRO A 146 -13.39 -1.19 -4.45
N LEU A 147 -13.26 -2.51 -4.39
CA LEU A 147 -12.66 -3.32 -5.45
C LEU A 147 -13.67 -3.61 -6.56
N ALA A 148 -13.21 -3.69 -7.81
CA ALA A 148 -14.07 -3.94 -8.97
C ALA A 148 -14.79 -5.30 -8.92
N ILE A 149 -14.27 -6.27 -8.17
CA ILE A 149 -14.89 -7.58 -7.95
C ILE A 149 -16.13 -7.52 -7.05
N HIS A 150 -16.35 -6.40 -6.35
CA HIS A 150 -17.52 -6.18 -5.47
C HIS A 150 -18.41 -5.10 -6.09
N PRO A 151 -19.40 -5.46 -6.94
CA PRO A 151 -20.12 -4.51 -7.78
C PRO A 151 -20.89 -3.44 -7.00
N ASN A 152 -21.32 -3.74 -5.76
CA ASN A 152 -22.09 -2.83 -4.93
C ASN A 152 -21.24 -2.02 -3.94
N ALA A 153 -19.94 -2.35 -3.79
CA ALA A 153 -19.08 -1.75 -2.78
C ALA A 153 -18.92 -0.24 -2.96
N LYS A 154 -18.90 0.25 -4.21
CA LYS A 154 -18.76 1.67 -4.49
C LYS A 154 -19.95 2.49 -4.01
N SER A 155 -21.19 2.05 -4.31
CA SER A 155 -22.43 2.71 -3.83
C SER A 155 -22.54 2.64 -2.31
N LYS A 156 -22.29 1.47 -1.71
CA LYS A 156 -22.27 1.32 -0.24
C LYS A 156 -21.24 2.22 0.44
N SER A 157 -20.04 2.33 -0.14
CA SER A 157 -19.02 3.25 0.34
C SER A 157 -19.45 4.70 0.28
N ALA A 158 -20.15 5.09 -0.81
CA ALA A 158 -20.72 6.43 -0.95
C ALA A 158 -21.79 6.70 0.12
N GLN A 159 -22.70 5.76 0.38
CA GLN A 159 -23.71 5.86 1.43
C GLN A 159 -23.09 6.06 2.82
N ILE A 160 -22.01 5.32 3.12
CA ILE A 160 -21.27 5.49 4.38
C ILE A 160 -20.62 6.87 4.45
N TRP A 161 -19.99 7.31 3.35
CA TRP A 161 -19.32 8.61 3.32
C TRP A 161 -20.30 9.78 3.44
N CYS A 162 -21.48 9.68 2.82
CA CYS A 162 -22.51 10.71 2.85
C CYS A 162 -23.36 10.69 4.13
N ALA A 163 -23.17 9.70 5.00
CA ALA A 163 -23.88 9.65 6.28
C ALA A 163 -23.53 10.85 7.18
N PRO A 164 -24.51 11.39 7.94
CA PRO A 164 -24.25 12.47 8.90
C PRO A 164 -23.19 12.11 9.94
N ASP A 165 -23.17 10.85 10.39
CA ASP A 165 -22.15 10.26 11.25
C ASP A 165 -21.45 9.12 10.51
N ARG A 166 -20.34 9.44 9.85
CA ARG A 166 -19.53 8.49 9.06
C ARG A 166 -18.95 7.38 9.91
N VAL A 167 -18.55 7.67 11.14
CA VAL A 167 -17.95 6.69 12.05
C VAL A 167 -18.99 5.65 12.45
N LYS A 168 -20.19 6.09 12.81
CA LYS A 168 -21.30 5.19 13.11
C LYS A 168 -21.70 4.35 11.91
N ALA A 169 -21.83 4.98 10.71
CA ALA A 169 -22.18 4.28 9.47
C ALA A 169 -21.12 3.22 9.11
N TRP A 170 -19.83 3.55 9.25
CA TRP A 170 -18.72 2.62 9.07
C TRP A 170 -18.80 1.43 10.02
N ASN A 171 -18.96 1.71 11.32
CA ASN A 171 -19.04 0.67 12.34
C ASN A 171 -20.27 -0.26 12.11
N ASN A 172 -21.42 0.30 11.78
CA ASN A 172 -22.61 -0.49 11.44
C ASN A 172 -22.34 -1.44 10.27
N ALA A 173 -21.77 -0.93 9.17
CA ALA A 173 -21.50 -1.72 7.98
C ALA A 173 -20.44 -2.80 8.21
N MET A 174 -19.34 -2.45 8.88
CA MET A 174 -18.18 -3.35 8.99
C MET A 174 -18.24 -4.30 10.16
N VAL A 175 -18.78 -3.85 11.30
CA VAL A 175 -18.85 -4.65 12.53
C VAL A 175 -20.20 -5.35 12.67
N LEU A 176 -21.31 -4.61 12.53
CA LEU A 176 -22.64 -5.17 12.70
C LEU A 176 -23.18 -5.85 11.43
N GLY A 177 -22.65 -5.49 10.26
CA GLY A 177 -23.14 -5.99 8.97
C GLY A 177 -24.40 -5.30 8.48
N GLU A 178 -24.74 -4.16 9.09
CA GLU A 178 -25.94 -3.38 8.83
C GLU A 178 -25.57 -2.13 8.02
N LEU A 179 -26.02 -2.05 6.77
CA LEU A 179 -25.87 -0.86 5.98
C LEU A 179 -27.10 0.02 6.22
N THR A 180 -26.90 1.21 6.80
CA THR A 180 -27.96 2.22 6.88
C THR A 180 -28.17 2.81 5.49
N GLU A 181 -29.38 2.76 4.97
CA GLU A 181 -29.72 3.42 3.72
C GLU A 181 -29.59 4.95 3.86
N ASN A 182 -28.49 5.46 3.35
CA ASN A 182 -28.26 6.89 3.19
C ASN A 182 -28.25 7.23 1.71
N LYS A 183 -28.51 8.50 1.40
CA LYS A 183 -28.26 8.98 0.03
C LYS A 183 -26.77 8.89 -0.28
N ASP A 184 -26.44 8.55 -1.52
CA ASP A 184 -25.07 8.47 -2.04
C ASP A 184 -24.75 9.62 -3.02
N ASP A 185 -25.50 10.74 -2.89
CA ASP A 185 -25.50 11.89 -3.81
C ASP A 185 -24.58 13.05 -3.37
N CYS A 186 -23.79 12.87 -2.30
CA CYS A 186 -22.81 13.87 -1.90
C CYS A 186 -21.46 13.67 -2.63
N GLU A 187 -20.61 14.69 -2.60
CA GLU A 187 -19.24 14.59 -3.09
C GLU A 187 -18.43 13.58 -2.24
N THR A 188 -17.85 12.57 -2.91
CA THR A 188 -17.11 11.50 -2.24
C THR A 188 -15.65 11.45 -2.70
N PRO A 189 -14.69 11.05 -1.84
CA PRO A 189 -13.29 10.88 -2.21
C PRO A 189 -12.98 9.51 -2.82
N ILE A 190 -13.97 8.68 -3.15
CA ILE A 190 -13.78 7.28 -3.52
C ILE A 190 -12.88 7.13 -4.76
N ASN A 191 -13.12 7.92 -5.80
CA ASN A 191 -12.28 7.86 -7.01
C ASN A 191 -10.83 8.29 -6.73
N ASP A 192 -10.64 9.28 -5.87
CA ASP A 192 -9.32 9.73 -5.44
C ASP A 192 -8.62 8.63 -4.61
N THR A 193 -9.37 7.94 -3.75
CA THR A 193 -8.85 6.81 -2.97
C THR A 193 -8.44 5.64 -3.87
N ILE A 194 -9.25 5.33 -4.91
CA ILE A 194 -8.90 4.31 -5.90
C ILE A 194 -7.62 4.69 -6.65
N SER A 195 -7.47 5.95 -7.04
CA SER A 195 -6.25 6.43 -7.71
C SER A 195 -5.05 6.38 -6.78
N LEU A 196 -5.20 6.83 -5.54
CA LEU A 196 -4.16 6.78 -4.51
C LEU A 196 -3.71 5.33 -4.25
N ALA A 197 -4.64 4.39 -4.09
CA ALA A 197 -4.32 2.98 -3.88
C ALA A 197 -3.46 2.43 -5.02
N ARG A 198 -3.84 2.72 -6.27
CA ARG A 198 -3.06 2.32 -7.46
C ARG A 198 -1.65 2.93 -7.48
N ASP A 199 -1.53 4.22 -7.11
CA ASP A 199 -0.24 4.92 -7.10
C ASP A 199 0.69 4.37 -6.01
N LEU A 200 0.11 3.89 -4.90
CA LEU A 200 0.81 3.23 -3.80
C LEU A 200 1.05 1.73 -4.01
N GLY A 201 0.63 1.15 -5.14
CA GLY A 201 0.77 -0.29 -5.43
C GLY A 201 -0.16 -1.17 -4.58
N ILE A 202 -1.25 -0.62 -4.03
CA ILE A 202 -2.22 -1.37 -3.23
C ILE A 202 -3.20 -2.08 -4.18
N THR A 203 -3.14 -3.41 -4.22
CA THR A 203 -3.95 -4.25 -5.12
C THR A 203 -4.99 -5.08 -4.41
N SER A 204 -4.97 -5.12 -3.08
CA SER A 204 -5.88 -5.93 -2.26
C SER A 204 -6.40 -5.19 -1.04
N THR A 205 -7.51 -5.69 -0.49
CA THR A 205 -8.09 -5.18 0.77
C THR A 205 -8.30 -6.32 1.77
N PRO A 206 -8.12 -6.03 3.07
CA PRO A 206 -7.60 -4.79 3.61
C PRO A 206 -6.09 -4.66 3.38
N THR A 207 -5.58 -3.43 3.22
CA THR A 207 -4.15 -3.15 3.32
C THR A 207 -3.95 -2.09 4.41
N ILE A 208 -3.12 -2.41 5.40
CA ILE A 208 -2.79 -1.52 6.51
C ILE A 208 -1.49 -0.79 6.19
N ILE A 209 -1.43 0.52 6.38
CA ILE A 209 -0.21 1.31 6.32
C ILE A 209 0.12 1.78 7.73
N LEU A 210 1.28 1.40 8.23
CA LEU A 210 1.81 1.82 9.52
C LEU A 210 2.35 3.25 9.47
N SER A 211 2.52 3.89 10.61
CA SER A 211 3.16 5.22 10.70
C SER A 211 4.62 5.24 10.22
N SER A 212 5.30 4.08 10.23
CA SER A 212 6.62 3.87 9.61
C SER A 212 6.58 3.89 8.08
N GLY A 213 5.40 3.80 7.47
CA GLY A 213 5.19 3.69 6.03
C GLY A 213 5.14 2.26 5.50
N LYS A 214 5.38 1.24 6.34
CA LYS A 214 5.31 -0.16 5.94
C LYS A 214 3.87 -0.52 5.58
N GLN A 215 3.72 -1.23 4.46
CA GLN A 215 2.44 -1.78 4.02
C GLN A 215 2.28 -3.22 4.49
N LEU A 216 1.13 -3.54 5.07
CA LEU A 216 0.77 -4.85 5.56
C LEU A 216 -0.54 -5.28 4.88
N PRO A 217 -0.48 -6.05 3.79
CA PRO A 217 -1.68 -6.56 3.14
C PRO A 217 -2.33 -7.68 3.96
N GLY A 218 -3.67 -7.70 3.94
CA GLY A 218 -4.48 -8.73 4.60
C GLY A 218 -4.94 -8.36 6.01
N ALA A 219 -5.81 -9.22 6.56
CA ALA A 219 -6.36 -9.08 7.91
C ALA A 219 -5.43 -9.76 8.92
N LEU A 220 -4.51 -8.98 9.50
CA LEU A 220 -3.60 -9.48 10.53
C LEU A 220 -4.34 -9.73 11.84
N PRO A 221 -3.93 -10.75 12.64
CA PRO A 221 -4.34 -10.90 14.03
C PRO A 221 -3.94 -9.69 14.89
N ALA A 222 -4.71 -9.40 15.95
CA ALA A 222 -4.43 -8.26 16.81
C ALA A 222 -3.05 -8.32 17.47
N GLU A 223 -2.62 -9.51 17.91
CA GLU A 223 -1.30 -9.73 18.50
C GLU A 223 -0.15 -9.38 17.56
N ASP A 224 -0.30 -9.70 16.27
CA ASP A 224 0.74 -9.40 15.29
C ASP A 224 0.76 -7.92 14.93
N LEU A 225 -0.43 -7.30 14.80
CA LEU A 225 -0.50 -5.85 14.56
C LEU A 225 0.03 -5.05 15.76
N GLU A 226 -0.19 -5.49 17.00
CA GLU A 226 0.40 -4.86 18.20
C GLU A 226 1.93 -4.88 18.14
N LYS A 227 2.57 -5.98 17.75
CA LYS A 227 4.03 -6.09 17.62
C LYS A 227 4.60 -5.06 16.62
N TYR A 228 3.88 -4.82 15.51
CA TYR A 228 4.24 -3.75 14.56
C TYR A 228 4.02 -2.34 15.14
N LEU A 229 2.96 -2.15 15.91
CA LEU A 229 2.64 -0.84 16.51
C LEU A 229 3.58 -0.46 17.65
N ASP A 230 4.16 -1.45 18.32
CA ASP A 230 5.11 -1.28 19.43
C ASP A 230 6.58 -1.29 18.96
N GLY A 231 6.84 -1.43 17.64
CA GLY A 231 8.18 -1.44 17.07
C GLY A 231 8.96 -2.75 17.31
N THR A 232 8.27 -3.85 17.62
CA THR A 232 8.90 -5.17 17.83
C THR A 232 9.22 -5.85 16.50
N TYR A 233 8.53 -5.48 15.43
CA TYR A 233 8.70 -5.97 14.06
C TYR A 233 9.04 -4.82 13.10
N ASP A 234 10.17 -4.16 13.30
CA ASP A 234 10.73 -3.19 12.33
C ASP A 234 11.78 -3.82 11.44
#